data_d1fc3da98989f85e85d7c4d066c95f7f
#
_entry.id   d1fc3da98989f85e85d7c4d066c95f7f
#
_cell.length_a   1.000
_cell.length_b   1.000
_cell.length_c   1.000
_cell.angle_alpha   90.00
_cell.angle_beta   90.00
_cell.angle_gamma   90.00
#
_symmetry.space_group_name_H-M   'P 1'
#
loop_
_entity.id
_entity.type
_entity.pdbx_description
1 polymer ?
#
loop_
_entity_poly.entity_id
_entity_poly.type
_entity_poly.pdbx_seq_one_letter_code
_entity_poly.pdbx_strand_id
1 'polypeptide(L)'
;MQDIAEAIGRERVARVVDLFYERIQTHPTLQTPFAGVHDWSSHKEILTHFWWVTLGGKRYIDYSYAVARKHNEAGFTPALLADWLALFHEIVNAEIPPELAAGWIERAERIGQSLTYMHEVA
;
A
#
# COMPACT_ATOMS: atom_id res chain seq x y z
N MET A 1 -21.84 -0.20 -4.55
CA MET A 1 -20.46 -0.60 -4.74
C MET A 1 -20.13 -1.82 -3.89
N GLN A 2 -19.43 -2.75 -4.46
CA GLN A 2 -19.14 -3.98 -3.74
C GLN A 2 -17.97 -3.82 -2.76
N ASP A 3 -18.21 -4.25 -1.54
CA ASP A 3 -17.19 -4.28 -0.50
C ASP A 3 -16.35 -5.55 -0.68
N ILE A 4 -15.08 -5.39 -1.04
CA ILE A 4 -14.17 -6.52 -1.22
C ILE A 4 -13.29 -6.77 0.01
N ALA A 5 -13.31 -5.86 0.98
CA ALA A 5 -12.50 -6.01 2.18
C ALA A 5 -12.86 -7.29 2.93
N GLU A 6 -14.14 -7.51 3.17
CA GLU A 6 -14.58 -8.68 3.92
C GLU A 6 -14.38 -9.98 3.14
N ALA A 7 -14.49 -9.92 1.81
CA ALA A 7 -14.23 -11.09 0.97
C ALA A 7 -12.76 -11.50 1.03
N ILE A 8 -11.85 -10.53 1.08
CA ILE A 8 -10.42 -10.81 1.26
C ILE A 8 -10.12 -11.23 2.69
N GLY A 9 -10.66 -10.47 3.65
CA GLY A 9 -10.44 -10.71 5.08
C GLY A 9 -9.25 -9.95 5.61
N ARG A 10 -9.36 -9.47 6.86
CA ARG A 10 -8.30 -8.67 7.48
C ARG A 10 -6.99 -9.42 7.62
N GLU A 11 -7.05 -10.73 7.84
CA GLU A 11 -5.84 -11.53 7.98
C GLU A 11 -5.02 -11.54 6.69
N ARG A 12 -5.70 -11.65 5.54
CA ARG A 12 -5.00 -11.60 4.25
C ARG A 12 -4.47 -10.21 3.93
N VAL A 13 -5.23 -9.17 4.30
CA VAL A 13 -4.75 -7.79 4.13
C VAL A 13 -3.47 -7.58 4.95
N ALA A 14 -3.48 -8.01 6.21
CA ALA A 14 -2.32 -7.90 7.08
C ALA A 14 -1.13 -8.69 6.54
N ARG A 15 -1.37 -9.88 5.98
CA ARG A 15 -0.32 -10.70 5.42
C ARG A 15 0.32 -10.06 4.20
N VAL A 16 -0.49 -9.49 3.31
CA VAL A 16 0.03 -8.77 2.13
C VAL A 16 0.89 -7.59 2.57
N VAL A 17 0.41 -6.81 3.54
CA VAL A 17 1.16 -5.67 4.08
C VAL A 17 2.48 -6.14 4.67
N ASP A 18 2.46 -7.22 5.45
CA ASP A 18 3.64 -7.76 6.09
C ASP A 18 4.69 -8.21 5.06
N LEU A 19 4.26 -8.99 4.07
CA LEU A 19 5.15 -9.49 3.02
C LEU A 19 5.71 -8.35 2.17
N PHE A 20 4.87 -7.37 1.85
CA PHE A 20 5.28 -6.23 1.04
C PHE A 20 6.40 -5.46 1.73
N TYR A 21 6.23 -5.14 3.01
CA TYR A 21 7.24 -4.36 3.73
C TYR A 21 8.48 -5.16 4.09
N GLU A 22 8.38 -6.48 4.18
CA GLU A 22 9.59 -7.32 4.28
C GLU A 22 10.42 -7.21 3.00
N ARG A 23 9.75 -7.27 1.83
CA ARG A 23 10.44 -7.17 0.54
C ARG A 23 11.02 -5.77 0.31
N ILE A 24 10.33 -4.73 0.77
CA ILE A 24 10.79 -3.35 0.65
C ILE A 24 12.14 -3.16 1.36
N GLN A 25 12.32 -3.76 2.51
CA GLN A 25 13.53 -3.55 3.32
C GLN A 25 14.81 -4.01 2.62
N THR A 26 14.69 -4.89 1.64
CA THR A 26 15.84 -5.37 0.87
C THR A 26 15.74 -5.02 -0.62
N HIS A 27 14.73 -4.25 -1.01
CA HIS A 27 14.52 -3.89 -2.40
C HIS A 27 15.55 -2.85 -2.84
N PRO A 28 16.17 -3.02 -4.04
CA PRO A 28 17.26 -2.15 -4.49
C PRO A 28 16.93 -0.64 -4.50
N THR A 29 15.70 -0.27 -4.85
CA THR A 29 15.31 1.14 -4.92
C THR A 29 14.39 1.57 -3.80
N LEU A 30 13.48 0.68 -3.36
CA LEU A 30 12.43 1.04 -2.41
C LEU A 30 12.92 1.10 -0.96
N GLN A 31 14.04 0.47 -0.63
CA GLN A 31 14.54 0.51 0.75
C GLN A 31 14.90 1.93 1.19
N THR A 32 15.34 2.78 0.28
CA THR A 32 15.81 4.13 0.61
C THR A 32 14.70 5.02 1.19
N PRO A 33 13.51 5.14 0.57
CA PRO A 33 12.42 5.94 1.14
C PRO A 33 11.96 5.46 2.52
N PHE A 34 12.21 4.20 2.84
CA PHE A 34 11.78 3.62 4.11
C PHE A 34 12.90 3.50 5.15
N ALA A 35 14.08 4.02 4.84
CA ALA A 35 15.24 3.93 5.75
C ALA A 35 15.00 4.58 7.12
N GLY A 36 14.09 5.55 7.19
CA GLY A 36 13.76 6.24 8.44
C GLY A 36 12.71 5.56 9.30
N VAL A 37 12.15 4.45 8.83
CA VAL A 37 11.13 3.75 9.62
C VAL A 37 11.81 2.97 10.74
N HIS A 38 11.43 3.25 11.97
CA HIS A 38 12.02 2.60 13.15
C HIS A 38 11.08 1.58 13.79
N ASP A 39 9.78 1.86 13.78
CA ASP A 39 8.77 0.97 14.36
C ASP A 39 7.95 0.32 13.24
N TRP A 40 8.49 -0.75 12.69
CA TRP A 40 7.85 -1.47 11.59
C TRP A 40 6.52 -2.09 11.99
N SER A 41 6.40 -2.54 13.23
CA SER A 41 5.15 -3.13 13.72
C SER A 41 4.00 -2.12 13.66
N SER A 42 4.25 -0.92 14.18
CA SER A 42 3.25 0.15 14.17
C SER A 42 2.95 0.61 12.74
N HIS A 43 3.98 0.72 11.90
CA HIS A 43 3.84 1.13 10.51
C HIS A 43 2.94 0.15 9.75
N LYS A 44 3.19 -1.15 9.91
CA LYS A 44 2.40 -2.20 9.25
C LYS A 44 0.95 -2.19 9.73
N GLU A 45 0.73 -1.93 11.01
CA GLU A 45 -0.62 -1.86 11.57
C GLU A 45 -1.43 -0.72 10.95
N ILE A 46 -0.81 0.45 10.82
CA ILE A 46 -1.44 1.62 10.21
C ILE A 46 -1.76 1.35 8.75
N LEU A 47 -0.84 0.74 8.01
CA LEU A 47 -1.04 0.45 6.60
C LEU A 47 -2.06 -0.66 6.36
N THR A 48 -2.12 -1.63 7.26
CA THR A 48 -3.16 -2.67 7.20
C THR A 48 -4.54 -2.03 7.32
N HIS A 49 -4.69 -1.11 8.28
CA HIS A 49 -5.93 -0.36 8.46
C HIS A 49 -6.25 0.50 7.23
N PHE A 50 -5.25 1.18 6.70
CA PHE A 50 -5.42 2.01 5.50
C PHE A 50 -5.99 1.19 4.33
N TRP A 51 -5.38 0.03 4.05
CA TRP A 51 -5.84 -0.81 2.95
C TRP A 51 -7.21 -1.42 3.23
N TRP A 52 -7.45 -1.82 4.49
CA TRP A 52 -8.75 -2.35 4.88
C TRP A 52 -9.86 -1.35 4.55
N VAL A 53 -9.70 -0.10 4.95
CA VAL A 53 -10.68 0.95 4.68
C VAL A 53 -10.78 1.24 3.18
N THR A 54 -9.64 1.29 2.49
CA THR A 54 -9.61 1.51 1.04
C THR A 54 -10.38 0.44 0.27
N LEU A 55 -10.37 -0.77 0.77
CA LEU A 55 -11.09 -1.90 0.17
C LEU A 55 -12.57 -1.95 0.57
N GLY A 56 -13.04 -1.01 1.37
CA GLY A 56 -14.43 -0.90 1.77
C GLY A 56 -14.75 -1.35 3.19
N GLY A 57 -13.75 -1.72 3.97
CA GLY A 57 -13.93 -2.17 5.34
C GLY A 57 -14.16 -1.01 6.30
N LYS A 58 -14.71 -1.31 7.47
CA LYS A 58 -14.98 -0.30 8.49
C LYS A 58 -13.71 0.09 9.24
N ARG A 59 -13.61 1.38 9.53
CA ARG A 59 -12.51 1.89 10.36
C ARG A 59 -12.53 1.22 11.73
N TYR A 60 -11.36 0.85 12.22
CA TYR A 60 -11.21 0.27 13.56
C TYR A 60 -10.05 0.89 14.34
N ILE A 61 -9.33 1.85 13.72
CA ILE A 61 -8.28 2.64 14.36
C ILE A 61 -8.61 4.11 14.11
N ASP A 62 -8.47 4.93 15.15
CA ASP A 62 -8.71 6.36 15.04
C ASP A 62 -7.44 7.07 14.53
N TYR A 63 -7.13 6.84 13.26
CA TYR A 63 -5.97 7.41 12.61
C TYR A 63 -6.25 7.58 11.12
N SER A 64 -5.91 8.75 10.57
CA SER A 64 -6.04 9.02 9.14
C SER A 64 -4.65 9.10 8.52
N TYR A 65 -4.37 8.19 7.60
CA TYR A 65 -3.08 8.17 6.91
C TYR A 65 -3.08 9.20 5.77
N ALA A 66 -2.21 10.20 5.90
CA ALA A 66 -2.09 11.25 4.89
C ALA A 66 -1.18 10.75 3.77
N VAL A 67 -1.76 10.00 2.81
CA VAL A 67 -1.03 9.29 1.76
C VAL A 67 -0.12 10.20 0.97
N ALA A 68 -0.65 11.30 0.40
CA ALA A 68 0.12 12.20 -0.44
C ALA A 68 1.28 12.84 0.32
N ARG A 69 1.01 13.34 1.53
CA ARG A 69 2.04 13.98 2.34
C ARG A 69 3.14 13.01 2.74
N LYS A 70 2.75 11.80 3.16
CA LYS A 70 3.73 10.79 3.59
C LYS A 70 4.65 10.36 2.45
N HIS A 71 4.10 10.16 1.27
CA HIS A 71 4.92 9.79 0.10
C HIS A 71 5.84 10.93 -0.32
N ASN A 72 5.35 12.17 -0.28
CA ASN A 72 6.18 13.32 -0.60
C ASN A 72 7.33 13.48 0.41
N GLU A 73 7.04 13.35 1.70
CA GLU A 73 8.05 13.45 2.76
C GLU A 73 9.10 12.35 2.66
N ALA A 74 8.70 11.16 2.22
CA ALA A 74 9.61 10.04 2.04
C ALA A 74 10.45 10.14 0.77
N GLY A 75 10.15 11.11 -0.09
CA GLY A 75 10.92 11.33 -1.31
C GLY A 75 10.50 10.43 -2.47
N PHE A 76 9.26 9.99 -2.50
CA PHE A 76 8.78 9.17 -3.61
C PHE A 76 8.70 9.98 -4.90
N THR A 77 9.29 9.43 -5.96
CA THR A 77 9.25 9.98 -7.32
C THR A 77 8.35 9.09 -8.17
N PRO A 78 7.95 9.54 -9.38
CA PRO A 78 7.20 8.67 -10.28
C PRO A 78 7.90 7.33 -10.56
N ALA A 79 9.23 7.33 -10.68
CA ALA A 79 10.00 6.10 -10.89
C ALA A 79 9.88 5.15 -9.70
N LEU A 80 9.97 5.69 -8.48
CA LEU A 80 9.84 4.88 -7.26
C LEU A 80 8.40 4.38 -7.09
N LEU A 81 7.41 5.18 -7.49
CA LEU A 81 6.02 4.76 -7.45
C LEU A 81 5.76 3.61 -8.42
N ALA A 82 6.41 3.62 -9.59
CA ALA A 82 6.31 2.52 -10.54
C ALA A 82 6.90 1.23 -9.94
N ASP A 83 8.04 1.32 -9.28
CA ASP A 83 8.67 0.17 -8.61
C ASP A 83 7.78 -0.35 -7.48
N TRP A 84 7.18 0.57 -6.73
CA TRP A 84 6.26 0.25 -5.64
C TRP A 84 5.05 -0.53 -6.15
N LEU A 85 4.43 -0.06 -7.24
CA LEU A 85 3.28 -0.74 -7.84
C LEU A 85 3.65 -2.11 -8.40
N ALA A 86 4.81 -2.23 -9.04
CA ALA A 86 5.25 -3.51 -9.58
C ALA A 86 5.41 -4.56 -8.48
N LEU A 87 6.03 -4.18 -7.38
CA LEU A 87 6.20 -5.09 -6.24
C LEU A 87 4.86 -5.42 -5.59
N PHE A 88 4.00 -4.42 -5.42
CA PHE A 88 2.69 -4.60 -4.82
C PHE A 88 1.84 -5.57 -5.67
N HIS A 89 1.85 -5.38 -6.97
CA HIS A 89 1.19 -6.27 -7.95
C HIS A 89 1.63 -7.72 -7.76
N GLU A 90 2.92 -7.93 -7.68
CA GLU A 90 3.50 -9.27 -7.54
C GLU A 90 2.97 -9.95 -6.27
N ILE A 91 2.99 -9.25 -5.16
CA ILE A 91 2.61 -9.83 -3.87
C ILE A 91 1.10 -10.07 -3.79
N VAL A 92 0.29 -9.12 -4.23
CA VAL A 92 -1.16 -9.28 -4.21
C VAL A 92 -1.58 -10.46 -5.10
N ASN A 93 -0.99 -10.59 -6.28
CA ASN A 93 -1.31 -11.69 -7.18
C ASN A 93 -0.88 -13.04 -6.63
N ALA A 94 0.18 -13.08 -5.82
CA ALA A 94 0.65 -14.32 -5.20
C ALA A 94 -0.23 -14.76 -4.03
N GLU A 95 -0.79 -13.80 -3.28
CA GLU A 95 -1.47 -14.09 -2.01
C GLU A 95 -3.00 -14.08 -2.09
N ILE A 96 -3.58 -13.40 -3.07
CA ILE A 96 -5.02 -13.15 -3.13
C ILE A 96 -5.61 -13.81 -4.37
N PRO A 97 -6.81 -14.44 -4.28
CA PRO A 97 -7.45 -15.02 -5.45
C PRO A 97 -7.65 -13.99 -6.57
N PRO A 98 -7.48 -14.39 -7.84
CA PRO A 98 -7.46 -13.44 -8.97
C PRO A 98 -8.63 -12.48 -9.04
N GLU A 99 -9.83 -12.94 -8.75
CA GLU A 99 -11.04 -12.09 -8.83
C GLU A 99 -11.06 -10.99 -7.77
N LEU A 100 -10.42 -11.22 -6.63
CA LEU A 100 -10.31 -10.23 -5.57
C LEU A 100 -9.05 -9.38 -5.73
N ALA A 101 -7.97 -9.99 -6.22
CA ALA A 101 -6.71 -9.30 -6.47
C ALA A 101 -6.88 -8.14 -7.46
N ALA A 102 -7.66 -8.34 -8.52
CA ALA A 102 -7.88 -7.31 -9.53
C ALA A 102 -8.47 -6.03 -8.93
N GLY A 103 -9.42 -6.16 -8.01
CA GLY A 103 -10.03 -5.01 -7.35
C GLY A 103 -9.06 -4.26 -6.45
N TRP A 104 -8.23 -4.97 -5.75
CA TRP A 104 -7.21 -4.33 -4.89
C TRP A 104 -6.16 -3.62 -5.73
N ILE A 105 -5.66 -4.30 -6.76
CA ILE A 105 -4.65 -3.73 -7.66
C ILE A 105 -5.17 -2.46 -8.33
N GLU A 106 -6.42 -2.46 -8.78
CA GLU A 106 -7.03 -1.27 -9.39
C GLU A 106 -6.99 -0.07 -8.44
N ARG A 107 -7.30 -0.29 -7.17
CA ARG A 107 -7.26 0.78 -6.17
C ARG A 107 -5.84 1.28 -5.93
N ALA A 108 -4.89 0.36 -5.89
CA ALA A 108 -3.47 0.73 -5.72
C ALA A 108 -2.99 1.56 -6.92
N GLU A 109 -3.40 1.19 -8.13
CA GLU A 109 -3.02 1.92 -9.33
C GLU A 109 -3.60 3.34 -9.33
N ARG A 110 -4.84 3.50 -8.87
CA ARG A 110 -5.45 4.84 -8.77
C ARG A 110 -4.69 5.72 -7.80
N ILE A 111 -4.28 5.17 -6.68
CA ILE A 111 -3.47 5.90 -5.70
C ILE A 111 -2.14 6.31 -6.32
N GLY A 112 -1.48 5.39 -7.01
CA GLY A 112 -0.21 5.66 -7.69
C GLY A 112 -0.34 6.74 -8.75
N GLN A 113 -1.43 6.73 -9.52
CA GLN A 113 -1.70 7.75 -10.52
C GLN A 113 -1.89 9.13 -9.88
N SER A 114 -2.66 9.17 -8.79
CA SER A 114 -2.88 10.42 -8.05
C SER A 114 -1.59 10.98 -7.49
N LEU A 115 -0.74 10.12 -6.91
CA LEU A 115 0.53 10.55 -6.33
C LEU A 115 1.50 11.03 -7.41
N THR A 116 1.52 10.37 -8.56
CA THR A 116 2.34 10.77 -9.70
C THR A 116 1.90 12.16 -10.20
N TYR A 117 0.60 12.36 -10.35
CA TYR A 117 0.05 13.64 -10.78
C TYR A 117 0.42 14.75 -9.80
N MET A 118 0.24 14.51 -8.52
CA MET A 118 0.58 15.50 -7.49
C MET A 118 2.06 15.86 -7.51
N HIS A 119 2.93 14.88 -7.75
CA HIS A 119 4.37 15.12 -7.86
C HIS A 119 4.68 16.05 -9.03
N GLU A 120 4.02 15.83 -10.16
CA GLU A 120 4.27 16.62 -11.38
C GLU A 120 3.79 18.05 -11.29
N VAL A 121 2.75 18.32 -10.50
CA VAL A 121 2.19 19.68 -10.38
C VAL A 121 2.69 20.43 -9.14
N ALA A 122 3.43 19.78 -8.29
CA ALA A 122 3.91 20.37 -7.03
C ALA A 122 5.09 21.35 -7.22
#